data_8ade7f34a37af5fdaf437cec9316c3c5
#
_entry.id   8ade7f34a37af5fdaf437cec9316c3c5
#
_cell.length_a   1.000
_cell.length_b   1.000
_cell.length_c   1.000
_cell.angle_alpha   90.00
_cell.angle_beta   90.00
_cell.angle_gamma   90.00
#
_symmetry.space_group_name_H-M   'P 1'
#
loop_
_entity.id
_entity.type
_entity.pdbx_description
1 polymer ?
#
loop_
_entity_poly.entity_id
_entity_poly.type
_entity_poly.pdbx_seq_one_letter_code
_entity_poly.pdbx_strand_id
1 'polypeptide(L)'
;MQKEKRVEEIIGKRIQKIRLAKGYTQQQFAEMIGLSTNYLSDIERGKSSARLDKLVAIINALECSADDIFVDVIDYGYKIKNSQLSERLEELPPEEREKAFAILDVFISKANQ
;
A
#
# COMPACT_ATOMS: atom_id res chain seq x y z
N MET A 1 -2.31 -4.13 -24.84
CA MET A 1 -3.17 -3.62 -23.79
C MET A 1 -2.75 -4.23 -22.45
N GLN A 2 -2.42 -3.39 -21.48
CA GLN A 2 -1.99 -3.90 -20.19
C GLN A 2 -3.20 -4.39 -19.40
N LYS A 3 -3.05 -5.56 -18.83
CA LYS A 3 -4.05 -6.12 -17.97
C LYS A 3 -3.98 -5.43 -16.61
N GLU A 4 -5.10 -4.95 -16.12
CA GLU A 4 -5.14 -4.36 -14.78
C GLU A 4 -4.76 -5.40 -13.74
N LYS A 5 -3.98 -4.98 -12.74
CA LYS A 5 -3.65 -5.87 -11.63
C LYS A 5 -4.89 -6.08 -10.78
N ARG A 6 -5.11 -7.32 -10.39
CA ARG A 6 -6.21 -7.64 -9.50
C ARG A 6 -5.92 -7.11 -8.11
N VAL A 7 -6.97 -6.85 -7.36
CA VAL A 7 -6.88 -6.35 -5.98
C VAL A 7 -5.99 -7.27 -5.13
N GLU A 8 -6.16 -8.58 -5.28
CA GLU A 8 -5.38 -9.57 -4.52
C GLU A 8 -3.88 -9.43 -4.77
N GLU A 9 -3.49 -9.14 -6.00
CA GLU A 9 -2.07 -8.98 -6.34
C GLU A 9 -1.49 -7.72 -5.72
N ILE A 10 -2.26 -6.63 -5.73
CA ILE A 10 -1.82 -5.36 -5.15
C ILE A 10 -1.66 -5.51 -3.64
N ILE A 11 -2.66 -6.05 -2.97
CA ILE A 11 -2.65 -6.24 -1.51
C ILE A 11 -1.54 -7.20 -1.11
N GLY A 12 -1.42 -8.32 -1.83
CA GLY A 12 -0.39 -9.31 -1.53
C GLY A 12 1.02 -8.73 -1.62
N LYS A 13 1.26 -7.93 -2.65
CA LYS A 13 2.57 -7.30 -2.84
C LYS A 13 2.89 -6.30 -1.73
N ARG A 14 1.89 -5.58 -1.25
CA ARG A 14 2.08 -4.62 -0.15
C ARG A 14 2.37 -5.34 1.16
N ILE A 15 1.67 -6.44 1.43
CA ILE A 15 1.94 -7.27 2.59
C ILE A 15 3.39 -7.77 2.55
N GLN A 16 3.82 -8.28 1.41
CA GLN A 16 5.20 -8.77 1.25
C GLN A 16 6.22 -7.65 1.51
N LYS A 17 5.99 -6.49 0.94
CA LYS A 17 6.90 -5.36 1.08
C LYS A 17 7.06 -4.94 2.53
N ILE A 18 5.95 -4.83 3.26
CA ILE A 18 5.99 -4.43 4.67
C ILE A 18 6.62 -5.54 5.52
N ARG A 19 6.28 -6.81 5.23
CA ARG A 19 6.88 -7.94 5.93
C ARG A 19 8.41 -7.91 5.81
N LEU A 20 8.90 -7.72 4.59
CA LEU A 20 10.34 -7.65 4.35
C LEU A 20 10.98 -6.46 5.05
N ALA A 21 10.30 -5.31 5.04
CA ALA A 21 10.79 -4.12 5.73
C ALA A 21 10.88 -4.32 7.25
N LYS A 22 10.02 -5.17 7.80
CA LYS A 22 10.07 -5.51 9.24
C LYS A 22 11.09 -6.62 9.55
N GLY A 23 11.69 -7.21 8.53
CA GLY A 23 12.74 -8.22 8.72
C GLY A 23 12.23 -9.64 8.90
N TYR A 24 10.99 -9.93 8.59
CA TYR A 24 10.44 -11.27 8.75
C TYR A 24 10.56 -12.09 7.47
N THR A 25 10.94 -13.37 7.62
CA THR A 25 10.78 -14.34 6.54
C THR A 25 9.31 -14.74 6.45
N GLN A 26 8.91 -15.36 5.34
CA GLN A 26 7.55 -15.88 5.21
C GLN A 26 7.25 -16.90 6.32
N GLN A 27 8.20 -17.80 6.59
CA GLN A 27 8.02 -18.82 7.62
C GLN A 27 7.83 -18.20 8.99
N GLN A 28 8.68 -17.25 9.37
CA GLN A 28 8.56 -16.58 10.66
C GLN A 28 7.21 -15.87 10.79
N PHE A 29 6.84 -15.12 9.78
CA PHE A 29 5.61 -14.35 9.84
C PHE A 29 4.37 -15.25 9.85
N ALA A 30 4.37 -16.30 9.03
CA ALA A 30 3.27 -17.26 9.02
C ALA A 30 3.08 -17.91 10.39
N GLU A 31 4.16 -18.29 11.05
CA GLU A 31 4.10 -18.86 12.40
C GLU A 31 3.51 -17.85 13.40
N MET A 32 3.88 -16.58 13.32
CA MET A 32 3.38 -15.55 14.22
C MET A 32 1.85 -15.41 14.16
N ILE A 33 1.26 -15.61 12.99
CA ILE A 33 -0.16 -15.37 12.79
C ILE A 33 -0.96 -16.66 12.60
N GLY A 34 -0.33 -17.82 12.78
CA GLY A 34 -1.02 -19.10 12.71
C GLY A 34 -1.44 -19.51 11.31
N LEU A 35 -0.70 -19.09 10.29
CA LEU A 35 -0.93 -19.49 8.91
C LEU A 35 0.13 -20.47 8.44
N SER A 36 -0.20 -21.29 7.45
CA SER A 36 0.81 -22.07 6.77
C SER A 36 1.66 -21.14 5.90
N THR A 37 2.91 -21.50 5.69
CA THR A 37 3.80 -20.74 4.82
C THR A 37 3.24 -20.71 3.39
N ASN A 38 2.65 -21.81 2.94
CA ASN A 38 2.06 -21.89 1.60
C ASN A 38 0.89 -20.92 1.44
N TYR A 39 0.03 -20.82 2.44
CA TYR A 39 -1.10 -19.90 2.38
C TYR A 39 -0.62 -18.44 2.35
N LEU A 40 0.34 -18.10 3.19
CA LEU A 40 0.91 -16.74 3.18
C LEU A 40 1.57 -16.45 1.83
N SER A 41 2.31 -17.41 1.28
CA SER A 41 2.94 -17.24 -0.02
C SER A 41 1.89 -17.00 -1.12
N ASP A 42 0.79 -17.73 -1.08
CA ASP A 42 -0.29 -17.55 -2.06
C ASP A 42 -0.96 -16.18 -1.93
N ILE A 43 -1.14 -15.71 -0.70
CA ILE A 43 -1.67 -14.36 -0.46
C ILE A 43 -0.71 -13.31 -1.04
N GLU A 44 0.58 -13.43 -0.75
CA GLU A 44 1.56 -12.44 -1.21
C GLU A 44 1.69 -12.41 -2.73
N ARG A 45 1.49 -13.54 -3.38
CA ARG A 45 1.54 -13.61 -4.85
C ARG A 45 0.20 -13.29 -5.53
N GLY A 46 -0.83 -13.04 -4.75
CA GLY A 46 -2.14 -12.73 -5.29
C GLY A 46 -2.89 -13.93 -5.85
N LYS A 47 -2.45 -15.15 -5.52
CA LYS A 47 -3.13 -16.38 -5.96
C LYS A 47 -4.36 -16.69 -5.12
N SER A 48 -4.38 -16.23 -3.87
CA SER A 48 -5.49 -16.43 -2.95
C SER A 48 -5.83 -15.11 -2.29
N SER A 49 -7.13 -14.91 -2.06
CA SER A 49 -7.59 -13.79 -1.23
C SER A 49 -7.47 -14.21 0.23
N ALA A 50 -6.93 -13.32 1.06
CA ALA A 50 -6.92 -13.58 2.50
C ALA A 50 -8.35 -13.48 3.04
N ARG A 51 -8.73 -14.44 3.88
CA ARG A 51 -9.99 -14.31 4.63
C ARG A 51 -9.91 -13.06 5.49
N LEU A 52 -11.06 -12.45 5.73
CA LEU A 52 -11.11 -11.18 6.45
C LEU A 52 -10.42 -11.25 7.82
N ASP A 53 -10.69 -12.31 8.59
CA ASP A 53 -10.06 -12.49 9.90
C ASP A 53 -8.55 -12.63 9.80
N LYS A 54 -8.06 -13.30 8.75
CA LYS A 54 -6.62 -13.46 8.53
C LYS A 54 -5.97 -12.16 8.05
N LEU A 55 -6.67 -11.40 7.23
CA LEU A 55 -6.18 -10.10 6.78
C LEU A 55 -6.01 -9.14 7.97
N VAL A 56 -6.98 -9.12 8.87
CA VAL A 56 -6.90 -8.32 10.10
C VAL A 56 -5.70 -8.76 10.94
N ALA A 57 -5.50 -10.07 11.09
CA ALA A 57 -4.36 -10.60 11.84
C ALA A 57 -3.02 -10.19 11.20
N ILE A 58 -2.95 -10.22 9.87
CA ILE A 58 -1.75 -9.81 9.13
C ILE A 58 -1.44 -8.33 9.41
N ILE A 59 -2.43 -7.47 9.27
CA ILE A 59 -2.26 -6.03 9.46
C ILE A 59 -1.83 -5.73 10.90
N ASN A 60 -2.46 -6.36 11.88
CA ASN A 60 -2.09 -6.18 13.29
C ASN A 60 -0.67 -6.65 13.56
N ALA A 61 -0.28 -7.80 13.02
CA ALA A 61 1.06 -8.35 13.25
C ALA A 61 2.16 -7.53 12.57
N LEU A 62 1.85 -6.93 11.42
CA LEU A 62 2.79 -6.04 10.73
C LEU A 62 2.90 -4.67 11.40
N GLU A 63 2.00 -4.38 12.32
CA GLU A 63 1.95 -3.08 13.01
C GLU A 63 1.86 -1.93 12.00
N CYS A 64 1.05 -2.11 10.97
CA CYS A 64 0.79 -1.10 9.97
C CYS A 64 -0.69 -0.71 10.01
N SER A 65 -1.06 0.33 9.28
CA SER A 65 -2.45 0.74 9.20
C SER A 65 -3.16 0.00 8.06
N ALA A 66 -4.48 -0.11 8.14
CA ALA A 66 -5.27 -0.61 7.02
C ALA A 66 -5.01 0.23 5.76
N ASP A 67 -4.78 1.53 5.93
CA ASP A 67 -4.53 2.43 4.83
C ASP A 67 -3.24 2.07 4.07
N ASP A 68 -2.21 1.60 4.78
CA ASP A 68 -0.97 1.15 4.14
C ASP A 68 -1.22 0.01 3.15
N ILE A 69 -2.22 -0.80 3.43
CA ILE A 69 -2.58 -1.95 2.59
C ILE A 69 -3.56 -1.55 1.49
N PHE A 70 -4.53 -0.70 1.81
CA PHE A 70 -5.68 -0.41 0.94
C PHE A 70 -5.58 0.92 0.18
N VAL A 71 -4.54 1.73 0.40
CA VAL A 71 -4.43 3.01 -0.31
C VAL A 71 -4.46 2.78 -1.83
N ASP A 72 -5.18 3.62 -2.53
CA ASP A 72 -5.36 3.56 -3.99
C ASP A 72 -6.11 2.33 -4.50
N VAL A 73 -6.43 1.39 -3.64
CA VAL A 73 -7.29 0.25 -3.98
C VAL A 73 -8.76 0.65 -3.87
N ILE A 74 -9.06 1.48 -2.87
CA ILE A 74 -10.40 2.03 -2.67
C ILE A 74 -10.40 3.44 -3.28
N ASP A 75 -11.12 3.62 -4.37
CA ASP A 75 -11.14 4.88 -5.12
C ASP A 75 -11.56 6.07 -4.25
N TYR A 76 -12.54 5.86 -3.38
CA TYR A 76 -13.01 6.93 -2.50
C TYR A 76 -11.93 7.40 -1.53
N GLY A 77 -11.16 6.46 -0.99
CA GLY A 77 -10.03 6.80 -0.11
C GLY A 77 -8.98 7.65 -0.81
N TYR A 78 -8.67 7.33 -2.07
CA TYR A 78 -7.74 8.11 -2.87
C TYR A 78 -8.24 9.54 -3.07
N LYS A 79 -9.52 9.71 -3.37
CA LYS A 79 -10.12 11.03 -3.56
C LYS A 79 -10.07 11.88 -2.29
N ILE A 80 -10.30 11.27 -1.13
CA ILE A 80 -10.22 11.98 0.15
C ILE A 80 -8.81 12.46 0.41
N LYS A 81 -7.80 11.61 0.24
CA LYS A 81 -6.40 12.00 0.44
C LYS A 81 -5.98 13.10 -0.51
N ASN A 82 -6.45 13.03 -1.74
CA ASN A 82 -6.16 14.05 -2.74
C ASN A 82 -6.74 15.41 -2.34
N SER A 83 -7.97 15.41 -1.83
CA SER A 83 -8.61 16.64 -1.34
C SER A 83 -7.88 17.23 -0.15
N GLN A 84 -7.46 16.40 0.80
CA GLN A 84 -6.71 16.83 1.96
C GLN A 84 -5.38 17.46 1.58
N LEU A 85 -4.68 16.85 0.62
CA LEU A 85 -3.42 17.41 0.13
C LEU A 85 -3.65 18.75 -0.55
N SER A 86 -4.70 18.89 -1.35
CA SER A 86 -5.05 20.15 -2.00
C SER A 86 -5.31 21.26 -0.99
N GLU A 87 -6.05 20.95 0.08
CA GLU A 87 -6.31 21.92 1.14
C GLU A 87 -5.02 22.40 1.80
N ARG A 88 -4.12 21.46 2.09
CA ARG A 88 -2.83 21.79 2.71
C ARG A 88 -1.96 22.64 1.78
N LEU A 89 -2.02 22.38 0.47
CA LEU A 89 -1.29 23.17 -0.51
C LEU A 89 -1.83 24.61 -0.57
N GLU A 90 -3.15 24.76 -0.45
CA GLU A 90 -3.78 26.08 -0.46
C GLU A 90 -3.38 26.95 0.75
N GLU A 91 -3.01 26.32 1.88
CA GLU A 91 -2.55 27.02 3.06
C GLU A 91 -1.17 27.62 2.89
N LEU A 92 -0.41 27.17 1.90
CA LEU A 92 0.94 27.68 1.65
C LEU A 92 0.89 29.04 0.95
N PRO A 93 1.88 29.93 1.24
CA PRO A 93 2.05 31.14 0.42
C PRO A 93 2.23 30.78 -1.06
N PRO A 94 1.82 31.66 -2.00
CA PRO A 94 1.90 31.35 -3.43
C PRO A 94 3.30 30.90 -3.89
N GLU A 95 4.36 31.53 -3.38
CA GLU A 95 5.72 31.15 -3.75
C GLU A 95 6.07 29.74 -3.30
N GLU A 96 5.67 29.36 -2.10
CA GLU A 96 5.91 28.02 -1.58
C GLU A 96 5.06 26.98 -2.29
N ARG A 97 3.85 27.35 -2.68
CA ARG A 97 2.97 26.47 -3.45
C ARG A 97 3.57 26.13 -4.82
N GLU A 98 4.14 27.13 -5.49
CA GLU A 98 4.81 26.92 -6.77
C GLU A 98 5.99 25.98 -6.63
N LYS A 99 6.77 26.09 -5.55
CA LYS A 99 7.89 25.18 -5.29
C LYS A 99 7.41 23.75 -5.09
N ALA A 100 6.31 23.57 -4.35
CA ALA A 100 5.73 22.25 -4.12
C ALA A 100 5.30 21.60 -5.45
N PHE A 101 4.63 22.36 -6.31
CA PHE A 101 4.21 21.86 -7.61
C PHE A 101 5.40 21.53 -8.49
N ALA A 102 6.47 22.34 -8.46
CA ALA A 102 7.66 22.07 -9.24
C ALA A 102 8.33 20.77 -8.80
N ILE A 103 8.40 20.52 -7.50
CA ILE A 103 8.97 19.27 -6.97
C ILE A 103 8.15 18.06 -7.41
N LEU A 104 6.81 18.17 -7.30
CA LEU A 104 5.91 17.09 -7.72
C LEU A 104 6.02 16.82 -9.22
N ASP A 105 6.09 17.86 -10.02
CA ASP A 105 6.20 17.74 -11.47
C ASP A 105 7.47 17.00 -11.87
N VAL A 106 8.60 17.36 -11.26
CA VAL A 106 9.88 16.68 -11.52
C VAL A 106 9.80 15.22 -11.12
N PHE A 107 9.25 14.93 -9.95
CA PHE A 107 9.11 13.57 -9.46
C PHE A 107 8.25 12.73 -10.40
N ILE A 108 7.09 13.26 -10.80
CA ILE A 108 6.18 12.56 -11.71
C ILE A 108 6.85 12.31 -13.07
N SER A 109 7.55 13.30 -13.59
CA SER A 109 8.25 13.17 -14.88
C SER A 109 9.31 12.08 -14.84
N LYS A 110 10.07 12.00 -13.76
CA LYS A 110 11.10 10.95 -13.60
C LYS A 110 10.48 9.57 -13.41
N ALA A 111 9.38 9.48 -12.71
CA ALA A 111 8.71 8.21 -12.47
C ALA A 111 8.15 7.60 -13.76
N ASN A 112 7.86 8.45 -14.75
CA ASN A 112 7.29 8.02 -16.04
C ASN A 112 8.34 7.73 -17.11
N GLN A 113 9.62 7.82 -16.78
CA GLN A 113 10.70 7.51 -17.71
C GLN A 113 11.01 6.03 -17.76
#